data_929f5618a1c4367c6f28a58fdccd86be
#
_entry.id   929f5618a1c4367c6f28a58fdccd86be
#
_cell.length_a   1.000
_cell.length_b   1.000
_cell.length_c   1.000
_cell.angle_alpha   90.00
_cell.angle_beta   90.00
_cell.angle_gamma   90.00
#
_symmetry.space_group_name_H-M   'P 1'
#
loop_
_entity.id
_entity.type
_entity.pdbx_description
1 polymer ?
#
loop_
_entity_poly.entity_id
_entity_poly.type
_entity_poly.pdbx_seq_one_letter_code
_entity_poly.pdbx_strand_id
1 'polypeptide(L)'
;MVEAEVGPDERQPGLPAPRAPRWFPLGAALGLLLVVLWSFVTARVGIAGSHPAYRITLVVVVLTALALGAWALLVGPPRPRSAFRSWMARGGLLLTVTITIGAVAYLRPLSADRVAIESLRDSQGVMTHESTSRIRMDPVSGAHRTGLAFYPGAKVDPRAYVRLLRSAAEAGYPVVIFKQPFNLAILDSNAADSVVGEAGDDVDRWVIGGHSLGGAMAARYAERDRRELVGLLFYAAYPVVDMSKRSLAVLSISGTNDGLATPADIDDSEGDLPVDAVFVRINGAIHAYFGDYGSQRGDGSPTISRNKAQAVIAAETIKLLKAIDGAPA
;
A
#
# COMPACT_ATOMS: atom_id res chain seq x y z
N MET A 1 37.27 34.02 -79.95
CA MET A 1 36.92 34.04 -78.49
C MET A 1 35.57 33.40 -78.34
N VAL A 2 35.53 32.20 -77.81
CA VAL A 2 34.30 31.50 -77.61
C VAL A 2 34.13 31.42 -76.07
N GLU A 3 33.11 32.15 -75.56
CA GLU A 3 32.75 32.10 -74.17
C GLU A 3 32.10 30.71 -73.90
N ALA A 4 32.66 30.01 -72.95
CA ALA A 4 32.07 28.77 -72.43
C ALA A 4 30.98 29.11 -71.42
N GLU A 5 29.71 28.81 -71.77
CA GLU A 5 28.59 28.80 -70.83
C GLU A 5 28.83 27.72 -69.76
N VAL A 6 28.95 28.18 -68.49
CA VAL A 6 28.93 27.30 -67.35
C VAL A 6 27.48 26.86 -67.08
N GLY A 7 27.19 25.59 -67.32
CA GLY A 7 25.90 24.99 -67.06
C GLY A 7 25.50 25.04 -65.57
N PRO A 8 24.19 24.86 -65.24
CA PRO A 8 23.66 25.00 -63.88
C PRO A 8 24.25 23.94 -62.93
N ASP A 9 24.68 24.38 -61.80
CA ASP A 9 25.19 23.67 -60.66
C ASP A 9 24.28 22.45 -60.29
N GLU A 10 24.73 21.21 -60.64
CA GLU A 10 24.12 19.97 -60.15
C GLU A 10 24.34 19.91 -58.63
N ARG A 11 23.36 20.42 -57.89
CA ARG A 11 23.33 20.21 -56.43
C ARG A 11 23.25 18.72 -56.17
N GLN A 12 24.36 18.12 -55.77
CA GLN A 12 24.39 16.75 -55.28
C GLN A 12 23.35 16.60 -54.18
N PRO A 13 22.48 15.59 -54.20
CA PRO A 13 21.54 15.32 -53.13
C PRO A 13 22.31 15.22 -51.81
N GLY A 14 22.11 16.21 -50.93
CA GLY A 14 22.84 16.33 -49.69
C GLY A 14 22.74 15.03 -48.89
N LEU A 15 23.89 14.48 -48.50
CA LEU A 15 23.95 13.34 -47.61
C LEU A 15 23.01 13.55 -46.39
N PRO A 16 22.18 12.59 -46.01
CA PRO A 16 21.28 12.71 -44.90
C PRO A 16 22.07 13.11 -43.64
N ALA A 17 21.65 14.20 -43.03
CA ALA A 17 22.31 14.73 -41.87
C ALA A 17 22.49 13.68 -40.78
N PRO A 18 23.71 13.50 -40.21
CA PRO A 18 23.96 12.43 -39.24
C PRO A 18 23.02 12.58 -38.04
N ARG A 19 22.35 11.47 -37.66
CA ARG A 19 21.35 11.41 -36.58
C ARG A 19 22.02 11.69 -35.23
N ALA A 20 21.26 12.23 -34.27
CA ALA A 20 21.75 12.41 -32.90
C ALA A 20 22.05 11.05 -32.21
N PRO A 21 22.95 11.01 -31.22
CA PRO A 21 23.31 9.77 -30.52
C PRO A 21 22.08 9.09 -29.91
N ARG A 22 21.90 7.81 -30.21
CA ARG A 22 20.76 6.99 -29.78
C ARG A 22 20.95 6.37 -28.37
N TRP A 23 22.18 6.38 -27.86
CA TRP A 23 22.51 5.72 -26.60
C TRP A 23 21.75 6.28 -25.39
N PHE A 24 21.42 7.58 -25.41
CA PHE A 24 20.74 8.22 -24.27
C PHE A 24 19.30 7.71 -24.05
N PRO A 25 18.40 7.74 -25.05
CA PRO A 25 17.06 7.15 -24.90
C PRO A 25 17.09 5.63 -24.71
N LEU A 26 18.08 4.91 -25.25
CA LEU A 26 18.26 3.49 -25.01
C LEU A 26 18.67 3.20 -23.56
N GLY A 27 19.57 4.00 -22.99
CA GLY A 27 19.93 3.92 -21.57
C GLY A 27 18.75 4.22 -20.65
N ALA A 28 17.90 5.21 -21.00
CA ALA A 28 16.68 5.52 -20.29
C ALA A 28 15.68 4.33 -20.32
N ALA A 29 15.46 3.74 -21.50
CA ALA A 29 14.61 2.56 -21.66
C ALA A 29 15.14 1.36 -20.83
N LEU A 30 16.43 1.10 -20.87
CA LEU A 30 17.06 0.05 -20.08
C LEU A 30 16.87 0.29 -18.58
N GLY A 31 17.07 1.51 -18.08
CA GLY A 31 16.87 1.87 -16.67
C GLY A 31 15.45 1.59 -16.19
N LEU A 32 14.43 1.92 -17.01
CA LEU A 32 13.04 1.60 -16.73
C LEU A 32 12.77 0.09 -16.67
N LEU A 33 13.32 -0.70 -17.60
CA LEU A 33 13.18 -2.16 -17.57
C LEU A 33 13.87 -2.78 -16.36
N LEU A 34 15.04 -2.29 -15.99
CA LEU A 34 15.80 -2.80 -14.83
C LEU A 34 15.05 -2.56 -13.52
N VAL A 35 14.41 -1.41 -13.31
CA VAL A 35 13.63 -1.16 -12.09
C VAL A 35 12.39 -2.04 -12.02
N VAL A 36 11.73 -2.32 -13.15
CA VAL A 36 10.59 -3.25 -13.21
C VAL A 36 11.06 -4.67 -12.88
N LEU A 37 12.12 -5.14 -13.50
CA LEU A 37 12.71 -6.47 -13.23
C LEU A 37 13.10 -6.60 -11.75
N TRP A 38 13.80 -5.62 -11.21
CA TRP A 38 14.18 -5.60 -9.80
C TRP A 38 12.95 -5.65 -8.88
N SER A 39 11.92 -4.84 -9.15
CA SER A 39 10.68 -4.85 -8.37
C SER A 39 9.99 -6.21 -8.41
N PHE A 40 9.93 -6.83 -9.60
CA PHE A 40 9.31 -8.15 -9.78
C PHE A 40 10.10 -9.24 -9.03
N VAL A 41 11.42 -9.27 -9.17
CA VAL A 41 12.28 -10.28 -8.49
C VAL A 41 12.18 -10.16 -6.96
N THR A 42 12.16 -8.93 -6.44
CA THR A 42 12.24 -8.68 -4.98
C THR A 42 10.89 -8.60 -4.26
N ALA A 43 9.77 -8.41 -4.99
CA ALA A 43 8.44 -8.22 -4.38
C ALA A 43 7.31 -8.96 -5.12
N ARG A 44 7.61 -10.01 -5.88
CA ARG A 44 6.60 -10.75 -6.69
C ARG A 44 5.37 -11.17 -5.88
N VAL A 45 5.57 -11.61 -4.64
CA VAL A 45 4.48 -12.02 -3.75
C VAL A 45 3.59 -10.84 -3.43
N GLY A 46 4.16 -9.73 -2.95
CA GLY A 46 3.41 -8.52 -2.64
C GLY A 46 2.71 -7.92 -3.88
N ILE A 47 3.37 -7.93 -5.05
CA ILE A 47 2.78 -7.47 -6.31
C ILE A 47 1.54 -8.30 -6.68
N ALA A 48 1.60 -9.62 -6.49
CA ALA A 48 0.49 -10.52 -6.82
C ALA A 48 -0.72 -10.32 -5.88
N GLY A 49 -0.49 -10.08 -4.58
CA GLY A 49 -1.54 -9.98 -3.57
C GLY A 49 -2.12 -8.58 -3.36
N SER A 50 -1.43 -7.55 -3.86
CA SER A 50 -1.85 -6.16 -3.70
C SER A 50 -2.93 -5.74 -4.71
N HIS A 51 -3.50 -4.56 -4.51
CA HIS A 51 -4.39 -3.92 -5.47
C HIS A 51 -3.74 -3.84 -6.87
N PRO A 52 -4.51 -3.98 -7.97
CA PRO A 52 -3.97 -4.02 -9.34
C PRO A 52 -3.17 -2.79 -9.78
N ALA A 53 -3.33 -1.64 -9.11
CA ALA A 53 -2.69 -0.37 -9.50
C ALA A 53 -1.18 -0.49 -9.71
N TYR A 54 -0.46 -1.17 -8.80
CA TYR A 54 0.99 -1.34 -8.93
C TYR A 54 1.36 -2.20 -10.15
N ARG A 55 0.62 -3.30 -10.38
CA ARG A 55 0.82 -4.17 -11.57
C ARG A 55 0.59 -3.41 -12.87
N ILE A 56 -0.49 -2.63 -12.93
CA ILE A 56 -0.82 -1.79 -14.10
C ILE A 56 0.31 -0.77 -14.33
N THR A 57 0.81 -0.13 -13.28
CA THR A 57 1.94 0.80 -13.38
C THR A 57 3.18 0.12 -13.95
N LEU A 58 3.54 -1.08 -13.47
CA LEU A 58 4.68 -1.82 -14.03
C LEU A 58 4.50 -2.13 -15.52
N VAL A 59 3.30 -2.54 -15.94
CA VAL A 59 2.99 -2.78 -17.36
C VAL A 59 3.14 -1.51 -18.18
N VAL A 60 2.61 -0.38 -17.70
CA VAL A 60 2.74 0.93 -18.38
C VAL A 60 4.21 1.33 -18.51
N VAL A 61 5.01 1.15 -17.46
CA VAL A 61 6.45 1.44 -17.49
C VAL A 61 7.18 0.57 -18.51
N VAL A 62 6.86 -0.74 -18.59
CA VAL A 62 7.42 -1.64 -19.61
C VAL A 62 7.06 -1.19 -21.02
N LEU A 63 5.77 -0.91 -21.30
CA LEU A 63 5.32 -0.45 -22.60
C LEU A 63 5.98 0.87 -23.00
N THR A 64 6.13 1.80 -22.06
CA THR A 64 6.83 3.07 -22.27
C THR A 64 8.32 2.84 -22.60
N ALA A 65 8.99 1.96 -21.87
CA ALA A 65 10.39 1.61 -22.13
C ALA A 65 10.58 0.97 -23.52
N LEU A 66 9.70 0.04 -23.88
CA LEU A 66 9.73 -0.62 -25.21
C LEU A 66 9.46 0.39 -26.33
N ALA A 67 8.48 1.27 -26.17
CA ALA A 67 8.17 2.32 -27.15
C ALA A 67 9.33 3.31 -27.30
N LEU A 68 9.97 3.73 -26.20
CA LEU A 68 11.14 4.60 -26.21
C LEU A 68 12.34 3.93 -26.90
N GLY A 69 12.58 2.65 -26.60
CA GLY A 69 13.64 1.86 -27.23
C GLY A 69 13.41 1.67 -28.72
N ALA A 70 12.20 1.29 -29.13
CA ALA A 70 11.82 1.14 -30.53
C ALA A 70 11.94 2.47 -31.30
N TRP A 71 11.46 3.56 -30.72
CA TRP A 71 11.62 4.90 -31.31
C TRP A 71 13.10 5.24 -31.49
N ALA A 72 13.94 5.01 -30.49
CA ALA A 72 15.37 5.28 -30.58
C ALA A 72 16.08 4.46 -31.66
N LEU A 73 15.66 3.20 -31.88
CA LEU A 73 16.26 2.30 -32.88
C LEU A 73 15.75 2.57 -34.29
N LEU A 74 14.45 2.77 -34.48
CA LEU A 74 13.83 2.84 -35.80
C LEU A 74 13.88 4.28 -36.38
N VAL A 75 13.55 5.27 -35.55
CA VAL A 75 13.45 6.68 -35.98
C VAL A 75 14.71 7.45 -35.56
N GLY A 76 15.06 7.35 -34.29
CA GLY A 76 16.14 8.10 -33.65
C GLY A 76 15.77 9.56 -33.37
N PRO A 77 16.43 10.19 -32.38
CA PRO A 77 16.16 11.56 -32.02
C PRO A 77 16.54 12.52 -33.18
N PRO A 78 15.69 13.50 -33.49
CA PRO A 78 16.00 14.54 -34.47
C PRO A 78 17.22 15.34 -34.03
N ARG A 79 18.00 15.89 -34.97
CA ARG A 79 19.03 16.81 -34.62
C ARG A 79 18.41 18.09 -34.04
N PRO A 80 18.80 18.47 -32.81
CA PRO A 80 18.30 19.69 -32.23
C PRO A 80 18.87 20.88 -33.00
N ARG A 81 18.02 21.88 -33.23
CA ARG A 81 18.40 23.16 -33.91
C ARG A 81 19.34 24.01 -33.05
N SER A 82 19.49 23.70 -31.76
CA SER A 82 20.44 24.35 -30.84
C SER A 82 20.90 23.41 -29.74
N ALA A 83 22.09 23.65 -29.18
CA ALA A 83 22.63 22.91 -28.03
C ALA A 83 21.71 23.01 -26.81
N PHE A 84 21.13 24.19 -26.57
CA PHE A 84 20.19 24.41 -25.46
C PHE A 84 18.97 23.51 -25.54
N ARG A 85 18.32 23.41 -26.71
CA ARG A 85 17.17 22.51 -26.92
C ARG A 85 17.52 21.02 -26.70
N SER A 86 18.74 20.64 -27.13
CA SER A 86 19.25 19.27 -26.88
C SER A 86 19.41 19.00 -25.39
N TRP A 87 20.01 19.94 -24.67
CA TRP A 87 20.23 19.83 -23.23
C TRP A 87 18.89 19.77 -22.47
N MET A 88 17.94 20.64 -22.81
CA MET A 88 16.60 20.65 -22.23
C MET A 88 15.86 19.32 -22.45
N ALA A 89 15.87 18.78 -23.69
CA ALA A 89 15.21 17.52 -24.00
C ALA A 89 15.82 16.33 -23.23
N ARG A 90 17.16 16.27 -23.15
CA ARG A 90 17.86 15.22 -22.39
C ARG A 90 17.64 15.36 -20.87
N GLY A 91 17.70 16.59 -20.36
CA GLY A 91 17.42 16.87 -18.95
C GLY A 91 16.00 16.50 -18.55
N GLY A 92 15.00 16.85 -19.39
CA GLY A 92 13.61 16.50 -19.20
C GLY A 92 13.39 14.97 -19.21
N LEU A 93 13.97 14.24 -20.17
CA LEU A 93 13.88 12.78 -20.20
C LEU A 93 14.55 12.17 -18.97
N LEU A 94 15.75 12.63 -18.60
CA LEU A 94 16.46 12.11 -17.41
C LEU A 94 15.63 12.33 -16.14
N LEU A 95 15.07 13.53 -15.96
CA LEU A 95 14.23 13.85 -14.82
C LEU A 95 13.01 12.94 -14.76
N THR A 96 12.28 12.78 -15.86
CA THR A 96 11.10 11.91 -15.94
C THR A 96 11.45 10.46 -15.61
N VAL A 97 12.52 9.93 -16.19
CA VAL A 97 12.98 8.55 -15.94
C VAL A 97 13.39 8.38 -14.47
N THR A 98 14.14 9.34 -13.91
CA THR A 98 14.55 9.29 -12.49
C THR A 98 13.36 9.32 -11.55
N ILE A 99 12.38 10.19 -11.80
CA ILE A 99 11.14 10.24 -11.02
C ILE A 99 10.38 8.91 -11.13
N THR A 100 10.24 8.36 -12.34
CA THR A 100 9.54 7.09 -12.56
C THR A 100 10.25 5.93 -11.83
N ILE A 101 11.56 5.82 -11.95
CA ILE A 101 12.36 4.82 -11.25
C ILE A 101 12.20 4.97 -9.72
N GLY A 102 12.31 6.20 -9.22
CA GLY A 102 12.12 6.50 -7.80
C GLY A 102 10.73 6.14 -7.30
N ALA A 103 9.68 6.47 -8.07
CA ALA A 103 8.31 6.15 -7.72
C ALA A 103 8.06 4.63 -7.70
N VAL A 104 8.49 3.90 -8.74
CA VAL A 104 8.37 2.43 -8.81
C VAL A 104 9.11 1.77 -7.64
N ALA A 105 10.32 2.22 -7.33
CA ALA A 105 11.12 1.68 -6.24
C ALA A 105 10.51 2.00 -4.86
N TYR A 106 10.03 3.22 -4.67
CA TYR A 106 9.41 3.66 -3.40
C TYR A 106 8.09 2.96 -3.12
N LEU A 107 7.24 2.83 -4.14
CA LEU A 107 5.90 2.21 -4.03
C LEU A 107 5.95 0.67 -4.03
N ARG A 108 7.13 0.07 -4.13
CA ARG A 108 7.30 -1.38 -4.09
C ARG A 108 6.68 -1.95 -2.82
N PRO A 109 5.76 -2.95 -2.92
CA PRO A 109 5.08 -3.50 -1.76
C PRO A 109 6.04 -4.30 -0.84
N LEU A 110 5.80 -4.21 0.46
CA LEU A 110 6.36 -5.09 1.47
C LEU A 110 5.54 -6.40 1.42
N SER A 111 6.16 -7.46 0.93
CA SER A 111 5.48 -8.73 0.68
C SER A 111 5.08 -9.44 1.98
N ALA A 112 3.91 -10.05 1.98
CA ALA A 112 3.50 -10.94 3.04
C ALA A 112 4.44 -12.17 3.14
N ASP A 113 4.70 -12.61 4.35
CA ASP A 113 5.49 -13.80 4.65
C ASP A 113 4.73 -15.07 4.22
N ARG A 114 5.45 -16.18 4.06
CA ARG A 114 4.87 -17.45 3.67
C ARG A 114 3.76 -17.92 4.61
N VAL A 115 3.92 -17.73 5.91
CA VAL A 115 2.94 -18.13 6.93
C VAL A 115 1.61 -17.38 6.74
N ALA A 116 1.65 -16.08 6.43
CA ALA A 116 0.46 -15.29 6.12
C ALA A 116 -0.25 -15.79 4.85
N ILE A 117 0.51 -16.13 3.80
CA ILE A 117 -0.05 -16.67 2.55
C ILE A 117 -0.70 -18.04 2.78
N GLU A 118 -0.09 -18.91 3.58
CA GLU A 118 -0.65 -20.21 3.93
C GLU A 118 -1.94 -20.08 4.75
N SER A 119 -2.08 -18.99 5.51
CA SER A 119 -3.29 -18.67 6.29
C SER A 119 -4.48 -18.18 5.46
N LEU A 120 -4.33 -17.94 4.16
CA LEU A 120 -5.45 -17.65 3.24
C LEU A 120 -6.33 -18.88 2.95
N ARG A 121 -5.84 -20.10 3.26
CA ARG A 121 -6.60 -21.32 3.01
C ARG A 121 -7.80 -21.39 3.95
N ASP A 122 -8.91 -21.87 3.43
CA ASP A 122 -10.06 -22.21 4.24
C ASP A 122 -9.72 -23.23 5.33
N SER A 123 -10.38 -23.08 6.45
CA SER A 123 -10.32 -24.06 7.56
C SER A 123 -11.72 -24.50 7.94
N GLN A 124 -11.84 -25.46 8.86
CA GLN A 124 -13.14 -25.91 9.35
C GLN A 124 -13.98 -24.80 10.00
N GLY A 125 -13.34 -23.70 10.44
CA GLY A 125 -14.02 -22.61 11.17
C GLY A 125 -14.15 -21.30 10.40
N VAL A 126 -13.37 -21.08 9.32
CA VAL A 126 -13.33 -19.79 8.60
C VAL A 126 -13.20 -20.02 7.10
N MET A 127 -14.10 -19.39 6.33
CA MET A 127 -14.01 -19.25 4.89
C MET A 127 -13.30 -17.96 4.53
N THR A 128 -12.37 -18.01 3.58
CA THR A 128 -11.60 -16.83 3.15
C THR A 128 -11.84 -16.56 1.66
N HIS A 129 -12.31 -15.37 1.36
CA HIS A 129 -12.51 -14.91 -0.01
C HIS A 129 -11.57 -13.75 -0.32
N GLU A 130 -10.67 -13.94 -1.29
CA GLU A 130 -9.74 -12.91 -1.75
C GLU A 130 -10.17 -12.36 -3.11
N SER A 131 -10.38 -11.03 -3.19
CA SER A 131 -10.68 -10.29 -4.41
C SER A 131 -9.57 -9.28 -4.76
N THR A 132 -9.80 -8.46 -5.79
CA THR A 132 -8.88 -7.38 -6.18
C THR A 132 -8.90 -6.18 -5.23
N SER A 133 -9.97 -6.00 -4.46
CA SER A 133 -10.19 -4.85 -3.56
C SER A 133 -10.20 -5.20 -2.08
N ARG A 134 -10.40 -6.46 -1.71
CA ARG A 134 -10.48 -6.89 -0.29
C ARG A 134 -10.20 -8.37 -0.11
N ILE A 135 -9.86 -8.73 1.14
CA ILE A 135 -9.86 -10.10 1.64
C ILE A 135 -10.95 -10.15 2.70
N ARG A 136 -11.92 -11.05 2.55
CA ARG A 136 -12.99 -11.28 3.53
C ARG A 136 -12.79 -12.65 4.18
N MET A 137 -12.91 -12.70 5.50
CA MET A 137 -12.87 -13.92 6.30
C MET A 137 -14.18 -14.02 7.08
N ASP A 138 -14.99 -15.02 6.74
CA ASP A 138 -16.28 -15.25 7.35
C ASP A 138 -16.25 -16.50 8.23
N PRO A 139 -16.80 -16.43 9.46
CA PRO A 139 -17.05 -17.62 10.27
C PRO A 139 -17.98 -18.58 9.54
N VAL A 140 -17.67 -19.91 9.57
CA VAL A 140 -18.52 -20.93 8.94
C VAL A 140 -19.86 -21.10 9.70
N SER A 141 -19.85 -20.81 11.00
CA SER A 141 -21.05 -20.89 11.85
C SER A 141 -20.93 -19.92 13.03
N GLY A 142 -22.07 -19.51 13.59
CA GLY A 142 -22.11 -18.68 14.79
C GLY A 142 -21.59 -17.26 14.56
N ALA A 143 -21.77 -16.71 13.35
CA ALA A 143 -21.30 -15.36 13.03
C ALA A 143 -22.02 -14.30 13.90
N HIS A 144 -21.20 -13.40 14.47
CA HIS A 144 -21.68 -12.23 15.17
C HIS A 144 -22.14 -11.15 14.18
N ARG A 145 -23.03 -10.27 14.63
CA ARG A 145 -23.48 -9.11 13.84
C ARG A 145 -22.48 -7.94 13.88
N THR A 146 -21.41 -8.06 14.66
CA THR A 146 -20.29 -7.12 14.69
C THR A 146 -19.16 -7.64 13.82
N GLY A 147 -18.69 -6.83 12.87
CA GLY A 147 -17.55 -7.14 12.00
C GLY A 147 -16.35 -6.23 12.27
N LEU A 148 -15.19 -6.63 11.77
CA LEU A 148 -13.95 -5.85 11.78
C LEU A 148 -13.53 -5.48 10.35
N ALA A 149 -13.51 -4.18 10.04
CA ALA A 149 -13.03 -3.63 8.78
C ALA A 149 -11.62 -3.03 8.99
N PHE A 150 -10.61 -3.51 8.24
CA PHE A 150 -9.22 -3.25 8.54
C PHE A 150 -8.45 -2.66 7.36
N TYR A 151 -7.75 -1.54 7.61
CA TYR A 151 -6.86 -0.85 6.68
C TYR A 151 -5.40 -1.27 6.91
N PRO A 152 -4.73 -1.87 5.92
CA PRO A 152 -3.30 -2.20 5.99
C PRO A 152 -2.39 -0.98 6.18
N GLY A 153 -1.18 -1.22 6.71
CA GLY A 153 -0.13 -0.23 6.77
C GLY A 153 0.42 0.14 5.39
N ALA A 154 1.06 1.30 5.31
CA ALA A 154 1.60 1.82 4.04
C ALA A 154 2.52 0.82 3.34
N LYS A 155 2.19 0.51 2.09
CA LYS A 155 2.93 -0.41 1.20
C LYS A 155 2.94 -1.88 1.67
N VAL A 156 2.31 -2.23 2.77
CA VAL A 156 2.24 -3.61 3.25
C VAL A 156 1.23 -4.40 2.42
N ASP A 157 1.63 -5.58 1.97
CA ASP A 157 0.74 -6.55 1.34
C ASP A 157 -0.44 -6.87 2.29
N PRO A 158 -1.69 -6.65 1.90
CA PRO A 158 -2.85 -6.87 2.77
C PRO A 158 -2.93 -8.29 3.35
N ARG A 159 -2.38 -9.28 2.67
CA ARG A 159 -2.32 -10.67 3.13
C ARG A 159 -1.45 -10.85 4.37
N ALA A 160 -0.54 -9.92 4.66
CA ALA A 160 0.28 -9.93 5.87
C ALA A 160 -0.53 -9.87 7.17
N TYR A 161 -1.80 -9.48 7.11
CA TYR A 161 -2.67 -9.38 8.29
C TYR A 161 -3.61 -10.58 8.45
N VAL A 162 -3.68 -11.48 7.46
CA VAL A 162 -4.64 -12.58 7.46
C VAL A 162 -4.46 -13.49 8.66
N ARG A 163 -3.23 -13.94 8.95
CA ARG A 163 -2.95 -14.82 10.08
C ARG A 163 -3.35 -14.20 11.42
N LEU A 164 -2.99 -12.94 11.62
CA LEU A 164 -3.27 -12.22 12.86
C LEU A 164 -4.78 -12.01 13.07
N LEU A 165 -5.47 -11.53 12.03
CA LEU A 165 -6.89 -11.19 12.11
C LEU A 165 -7.81 -12.41 11.98
N ARG A 166 -7.30 -13.54 11.47
CA ARG A 166 -8.05 -14.79 11.39
C ARG A 166 -8.56 -15.25 12.75
N SER A 167 -7.84 -14.98 13.83
CA SER A 167 -8.27 -15.30 15.20
C SER A 167 -9.60 -14.62 15.59
N ALA A 168 -9.86 -13.40 15.06
CA ALA A 168 -11.16 -12.74 15.24
C ALA A 168 -12.26 -13.45 14.45
N ALA A 169 -11.98 -13.89 13.21
CA ALA A 169 -12.94 -14.68 12.43
C ALA A 169 -13.22 -16.05 13.06
N GLU A 170 -12.22 -16.72 13.60
CA GLU A 170 -12.37 -17.97 14.35
C GLU A 170 -13.18 -17.77 15.66
N ALA A 171 -13.14 -16.57 16.23
CA ALA A 171 -13.98 -16.18 17.36
C ALA A 171 -15.41 -15.78 16.98
N GLY A 172 -15.79 -15.85 15.70
CA GLY A 172 -17.14 -15.58 15.21
C GLY A 172 -17.34 -14.19 14.59
N TYR A 173 -16.31 -13.35 14.48
CA TYR A 173 -16.42 -11.99 13.96
C TYR A 173 -16.01 -11.92 12.49
N PRO A 174 -16.90 -11.58 11.53
CA PRO A 174 -16.52 -11.34 10.15
C PRO A 174 -15.43 -10.27 10.04
N VAL A 175 -14.40 -10.54 9.21
CA VAL A 175 -13.26 -9.64 9.04
C VAL A 175 -13.10 -9.29 7.58
N VAL A 176 -12.91 -7.99 7.30
CA VAL A 176 -12.58 -7.48 5.96
C VAL A 176 -11.26 -6.71 6.01
N ILE A 177 -10.28 -7.13 5.21
CA ILE A 177 -9.01 -6.43 5.03
C ILE A 177 -9.02 -5.78 3.65
N PHE A 178 -8.89 -4.45 3.59
CA PHE A 178 -8.94 -3.71 2.33
C PHE A 178 -7.64 -3.84 1.53
N LYS A 179 -7.75 -3.75 0.21
CA LYS A 179 -6.62 -3.63 -0.73
C LYS A 179 -6.74 -2.29 -1.43
N GLN A 180 -5.97 -1.31 -0.98
CA GLN A 180 -5.98 0.03 -1.57
C GLN A 180 -4.95 0.16 -2.69
N PRO A 181 -5.11 1.13 -3.62
CA PRO A 181 -4.13 1.44 -4.64
C PRO A 181 -2.73 1.64 -4.02
N PHE A 182 -1.73 0.96 -4.57
CA PHE A 182 -0.33 0.97 -4.08
C PHE A 182 -0.16 0.55 -2.62
N ASN A 183 -1.17 -0.09 -2.00
CA ASN A 183 -1.25 -0.37 -0.56
C ASN A 183 -1.07 0.92 0.28
N LEU A 184 -1.66 2.01 -0.17
CA LEU A 184 -1.68 3.29 0.51
C LEU A 184 -3.13 3.67 0.85
N ALA A 185 -3.52 3.50 2.11
CA ALA A 185 -4.88 3.76 2.59
C ALA A 185 -5.35 5.21 2.33
N ILE A 186 -4.42 6.15 2.24
CA ILE A 186 -4.71 7.55 1.91
C ILE A 186 -5.30 7.74 0.49
N LEU A 187 -5.03 6.81 -0.44
CA LEU A 187 -5.57 6.86 -1.81
C LEU A 187 -6.99 6.32 -1.92
N ASP A 188 -7.46 5.62 -0.88
CA ASP A 188 -8.82 5.12 -0.78
C ASP A 188 -9.23 5.00 0.70
N SER A 189 -9.28 6.15 1.38
CA SER A 189 -9.67 6.23 2.80
C SER A 189 -11.14 5.88 3.03
N ASN A 190 -11.94 5.84 1.97
CA ASN A 190 -13.36 5.50 2.00
C ASN A 190 -13.65 4.03 1.63
N ALA A 191 -12.64 3.16 1.53
CA ALA A 191 -12.81 1.74 1.18
C ALA A 191 -13.87 1.03 2.05
N ALA A 192 -14.01 1.45 3.30
CA ALA A 192 -15.02 0.90 4.22
C ALA A 192 -16.46 1.16 3.81
N ASP A 193 -16.75 2.13 2.93
CA ASP A 193 -18.09 2.33 2.35
C ASP A 193 -18.58 1.09 1.58
N SER A 194 -17.66 0.23 1.16
CA SER A 194 -17.97 -1.02 0.46
C SER A 194 -18.51 -2.14 1.36
N VAL A 195 -18.52 -1.93 2.67
CA VAL A 195 -19.02 -2.93 3.65
C VAL A 195 -19.88 -2.29 4.75
N VAL A 196 -19.58 -1.08 5.18
CA VAL A 196 -20.33 -0.38 6.23
C VAL A 196 -21.65 0.13 5.65
N GLY A 197 -22.77 -0.43 6.12
CA GLY A 197 -24.09 -0.07 5.62
C GLY A 197 -24.48 -0.75 4.29
N GLU A 198 -23.74 -1.80 3.86
CA GLU A 198 -24.09 -2.60 2.69
C GLU A 198 -25.41 -3.35 2.97
N ALA A 199 -26.42 -3.17 2.10
CA ALA A 199 -27.72 -3.81 2.25
C ALA A 199 -27.60 -5.33 2.03
N GLY A 200 -28.12 -6.13 2.97
CA GLY A 200 -28.12 -7.59 2.88
C GLY A 200 -26.88 -8.26 3.51
N ASP A 201 -25.97 -7.51 4.10
CA ASP A 201 -24.94 -8.09 4.98
C ASP A 201 -25.55 -8.39 6.35
N ASP A 202 -25.22 -9.56 6.92
CA ASP A 202 -25.65 -9.92 8.29
C ASP A 202 -24.91 -9.11 9.36
N VAL A 203 -23.91 -8.32 8.98
CA VAL A 203 -23.11 -7.45 9.84
C VAL A 203 -23.72 -6.05 9.84
N ASP A 204 -24.24 -5.61 10.99
CA ASP A 204 -24.86 -4.29 11.17
C ASP A 204 -24.05 -3.34 12.06
N ARG A 205 -23.01 -3.84 12.71
CA ARG A 205 -22.08 -3.07 13.55
C ARG A 205 -20.64 -3.32 13.11
N TRP A 206 -19.87 -2.27 12.99
CA TRP A 206 -18.48 -2.37 12.52
C TRP A 206 -17.50 -1.73 13.51
N VAL A 207 -16.47 -2.47 13.84
CA VAL A 207 -15.20 -1.92 14.33
C VAL A 207 -14.36 -1.60 13.10
N ILE A 208 -13.93 -0.36 12.98
CA ILE A 208 -12.99 0.02 11.94
C ILE A 208 -11.59 0.15 12.55
N GLY A 209 -10.58 -0.32 11.86
CA GLY A 209 -9.22 -0.25 12.38
C GLY A 209 -8.16 -0.33 11.31
N GLY A 210 -6.91 -0.26 11.73
CA GLY A 210 -5.80 -0.38 10.80
C GLY A 210 -4.45 -0.31 11.48
N HIS A 211 -3.42 -0.60 10.69
CA HIS A 211 -2.03 -0.55 11.09
C HIS A 211 -1.35 0.70 10.54
N SER A 212 -0.61 1.43 11.38
CA SER A 212 0.20 2.56 10.92
C SER A 212 -0.65 3.59 10.14
N LEU A 213 -0.27 3.95 8.91
CA LEU A 213 -1.08 4.81 8.03
C LEU A 213 -2.53 4.31 7.88
N GLY A 214 -2.75 2.99 7.89
CA GLY A 214 -4.09 2.41 7.84
C GLY A 214 -4.95 2.77 9.05
N GLY A 215 -4.38 2.78 10.25
CA GLY A 215 -5.06 3.21 11.47
C GLY A 215 -5.41 4.71 11.45
N ALA A 216 -4.49 5.55 10.98
CA ALA A 216 -4.75 6.98 10.77
C ALA A 216 -5.93 7.22 9.79
N MET A 217 -6.01 6.43 8.71
CA MET A 217 -7.11 6.52 7.74
C MET A 217 -8.41 5.92 8.27
N ALA A 218 -8.34 4.89 9.13
CA ALA A 218 -9.50 4.36 9.85
C ALA A 218 -10.12 5.45 10.77
N ALA A 219 -9.29 6.19 11.51
CA ALA A 219 -9.76 7.32 12.31
C ALA A 219 -10.43 8.40 11.45
N ARG A 220 -9.78 8.77 10.31
CA ARG A 220 -10.35 9.73 9.37
C ARG A 220 -11.69 9.27 8.78
N TYR A 221 -11.85 7.98 8.52
CA TYR A 221 -13.14 7.43 8.10
C TYR A 221 -14.18 7.51 9.23
N ALA A 222 -13.78 7.16 10.46
CA ALA A 222 -14.64 7.16 11.64
C ALA A 222 -14.98 8.58 12.16
N GLU A 223 -14.31 9.64 11.67
CA GLU A 223 -14.71 11.04 11.91
C GLU A 223 -16.15 11.29 11.46
N ARG A 224 -16.60 10.60 10.42
CA ARG A 224 -17.99 10.65 9.94
C ARG A 224 -18.91 9.96 10.94
N ASP A 225 -20.00 10.63 11.28
CA ASP A 225 -21.00 10.06 12.17
C ASP A 225 -21.84 9.02 11.44
N ARG A 226 -21.52 7.74 11.66
CA ARG A 226 -22.22 6.58 11.12
C ARG A 226 -22.65 5.69 12.27
N ARG A 227 -23.93 5.41 12.35
CA ARG A 227 -24.53 4.56 13.42
C ARG A 227 -23.98 3.13 13.43
N GLU A 228 -23.53 2.65 12.27
CA GLU A 228 -22.95 1.31 12.11
C GLU A 228 -21.54 1.20 12.70
N LEU A 229 -20.86 2.34 12.93
CA LEU A 229 -19.54 2.34 13.56
C LEU A 229 -19.66 2.36 15.06
N VAL A 230 -19.18 1.31 15.70
CA VAL A 230 -19.27 1.10 17.15
C VAL A 230 -17.90 1.06 17.84
N GLY A 231 -16.80 0.95 17.07
CA GLY A 231 -15.45 0.90 17.62
C GLY A 231 -14.38 1.32 16.66
N LEU A 232 -13.20 1.66 17.23
CA LEU A 232 -12.00 2.07 16.50
C LEU A 232 -10.79 1.31 17.06
N LEU A 233 -10.00 0.69 16.17
CA LEU A 233 -8.87 -0.16 16.51
C LEU A 233 -7.58 0.37 15.87
N PHE A 234 -6.58 0.68 16.69
CA PHE A 234 -5.26 1.09 16.24
C PHE A 234 -4.22 -0.01 16.49
N TYR A 235 -3.52 -0.40 15.45
CA TYR A 235 -2.32 -1.24 15.50
C TYR A 235 -1.10 -0.37 15.18
N ALA A 236 -0.26 -0.08 16.18
CA ALA A 236 0.91 0.78 16.02
C ALA A 236 0.58 2.05 15.21
N ALA A 237 -0.46 2.75 15.63
CA ALA A 237 -1.05 3.89 14.94
C ALA A 237 -1.74 4.83 15.92
N TYR A 238 -1.98 6.05 15.48
CA TYR A 238 -2.68 7.09 16.20
C TYR A 238 -3.59 7.89 15.25
N PRO A 239 -4.61 8.60 15.79
CA PRO A 239 -5.53 9.37 14.96
C PRO A 239 -4.81 10.56 14.29
N VAL A 240 -5.29 10.99 13.13
CA VAL A 240 -4.88 12.23 12.45
C VAL A 240 -5.96 13.29 12.48
N VAL A 241 -7.02 13.04 13.25
CA VAL A 241 -8.18 13.91 13.50
C VAL A 241 -8.60 13.75 14.96
N ASP A 242 -9.17 14.80 15.55
CA ASP A 242 -9.71 14.74 16.90
C ASP A 242 -10.93 13.83 16.98
N MET A 243 -10.79 12.73 17.70
CA MET A 243 -11.82 11.71 17.96
C MET A 243 -12.37 11.78 19.40
N SER A 244 -11.88 12.71 20.24
CA SER A 244 -12.18 12.80 21.69
C SER A 244 -13.66 12.87 22.02
N LYS A 245 -14.49 13.38 21.09
CA LYS A 245 -15.94 13.53 21.26
C LYS A 245 -16.76 12.41 20.61
N ARG A 246 -16.10 11.40 20.02
CA ARG A 246 -16.79 10.29 19.38
C ARG A 246 -17.22 9.23 20.40
N SER A 247 -18.43 8.76 20.29
CA SER A 247 -18.96 7.66 21.13
C SER A 247 -18.59 6.31 20.48
N LEU A 248 -17.29 5.98 20.47
CA LEU A 248 -16.76 4.74 19.93
C LEU A 248 -15.93 4.02 20.99
N ALA A 249 -16.05 2.69 21.08
CA ALA A 249 -15.13 1.89 21.87
C ALA A 249 -13.74 1.90 21.18
N VAL A 250 -12.73 2.44 21.83
CA VAL A 250 -11.39 2.60 21.23
C VAL A 250 -10.37 1.70 21.90
N LEU A 251 -9.60 0.98 21.06
CA LEU A 251 -8.44 0.20 21.48
C LEU A 251 -7.21 0.61 20.68
N SER A 252 -6.18 1.08 21.36
CA SER A 252 -4.85 1.37 20.79
C SER A 252 -3.85 0.33 21.30
N ILE A 253 -3.26 -0.44 20.38
CA ILE A 253 -2.21 -1.43 20.69
C ILE A 253 -0.91 -0.98 20.05
N SER A 254 0.15 -0.81 20.84
CA SER A 254 1.45 -0.33 20.40
C SER A 254 2.60 -1.17 20.96
N GLY A 255 3.79 -1.03 20.36
CA GLY A 255 5.01 -1.67 20.84
C GLY A 255 5.91 -0.68 21.56
N THR A 256 6.53 -1.07 22.68
CA THR A 256 7.46 -0.17 23.41
C THR A 256 8.77 0.07 22.68
N ASN A 257 9.11 -0.77 21.69
CA ASN A 257 10.31 -0.66 20.86
C ASN A 257 9.98 -0.26 19.41
N ASP A 258 8.76 0.26 19.17
CA ASP A 258 8.36 0.76 17.85
C ASP A 258 9.14 2.03 17.51
N GLY A 259 9.84 2.04 16.36
CA GLY A 259 10.63 3.16 15.87
C GLY A 259 9.90 4.05 14.86
N LEU A 260 8.64 3.72 14.51
CA LEU A 260 7.87 4.42 13.47
C LEU A 260 6.60 5.07 14.00
N ALA A 261 5.82 4.36 14.82
CA ALA A 261 4.79 4.93 15.69
C ALA A 261 5.32 4.83 17.12
N THR A 262 6.17 5.77 17.48
CA THR A 262 6.93 5.70 18.72
C THR A 262 6.02 5.76 19.94
N PRO A 263 6.46 5.27 21.11
CA PRO A 263 5.70 5.44 22.35
C PRO A 263 5.30 6.90 22.61
N ALA A 264 6.16 7.86 22.27
CA ALA A 264 5.87 9.28 22.43
C ALA A 264 4.73 9.73 21.49
N ASP A 265 4.71 9.29 20.22
CA ASP A 265 3.62 9.61 19.30
C ASP A 265 2.27 9.07 19.81
N ILE A 266 2.29 7.87 20.43
CA ILE A 266 1.09 7.27 21.03
C ILE A 266 0.63 8.06 22.26
N ASP A 267 1.56 8.44 23.15
CA ASP A 267 1.27 9.21 24.36
C ASP A 267 0.71 10.60 24.00
N ASP A 268 1.30 11.27 23.02
CA ASP A 268 0.86 12.59 22.54
C ASP A 268 -0.57 12.53 21.92
N SER A 269 -0.98 11.38 21.42
CA SER A 269 -2.30 11.20 20.79
C SER A 269 -3.44 10.85 21.77
N GLU A 270 -3.14 10.62 23.05
CA GLU A 270 -4.16 10.22 24.03
C GLU A 270 -5.29 11.27 24.16
N GLY A 271 -4.94 12.56 24.08
CA GLY A 271 -5.91 13.66 24.15
C GLY A 271 -6.88 13.75 22.96
N ASP A 272 -6.53 13.15 21.82
CA ASP A 272 -7.35 13.11 20.61
C ASP A 272 -8.32 11.92 20.57
N LEU A 273 -8.36 11.10 21.63
CA LEU A 273 -9.23 9.91 21.73
C LEU A 273 -10.26 10.08 22.87
N PRO A 274 -11.38 9.34 22.84
CA PRO A 274 -12.32 9.30 23.93
C PRO A 274 -11.65 8.97 25.27
N VAL A 275 -12.14 9.54 26.36
CA VAL A 275 -11.56 9.40 27.69
C VAL A 275 -11.51 7.95 28.21
N ASP A 276 -12.35 7.09 27.68
CA ASP A 276 -12.42 5.65 27.97
C ASP A 276 -11.64 4.77 26.97
N ALA A 277 -10.84 5.40 26.11
CA ALA A 277 -9.97 4.67 25.18
C ALA A 277 -8.98 3.77 25.96
N VAL A 278 -8.86 2.52 25.48
CA VAL A 278 -7.97 1.53 26.11
C VAL A 278 -6.65 1.50 25.36
N PHE A 279 -5.55 1.66 26.10
CA PHE A 279 -4.18 1.58 25.58
C PHE A 279 -3.48 0.32 26.07
N VAL A 280 -2.95 -0.48 25.14
CA VAL A 280 -2.17 -1.69 25.40
C VAL A 280 -0.77 -1.52 24.83
N ARG A 281 0.24 -1.45 25.69
CA ARG A 281 1.65 -1.34 25.28
C ARG A 281 2.33 -2.70 25.42
N ILE A 282 2.77 -3.28 24.31
CA ILE A 282 3.43 -4.60 24.27
C ILE A 282 4.93 -4.39 24.47
N ASN A 283 5.43 -4.77 25.63
CA ASN A 283 6.84 -4.60 25.97
C ASN A 283 7.75 -5.38 25.00
N GLY A 284 8.69 -4.67 24.37
CA GLY A 284 9.66 -5.21 23.44
C GLY A 284 9.13 -5.50 22.02
N ALA A 285 7.88 -5.20 21.71
CA ALA A 285 7.34 -5.29 20.36
C ALA A 285 7.76 -4.08 19.52
N ILE A 286 7.83 -4.28 18.20
CA ILE A 286 8.19 -3.29 17.18
C ILE A 286 7.06 -3.12 16.17
N HIS A 287 7.12 -2.09 15.35
CA HIS A 287 6.12 -1.76 14.33
C HIS A 287 5.80 -2.93 13.39
N ALA A 288 6.83 -3.58 12.86
CA ALA A 288 6.66 -4.69 11.92
C ALA A 288 6.00 -5.94 12.52
N TYR A 289 5.78 -6.00 13.84
CA TYR A 289 5.13 -7.15 14.49
C TYR A 289 3.60 -7.12 14.43
N PHE A 290 3.03 -6.00 13.94
CA PHE A 290 1.60 -5.87 13.70
C PHE A 290 1.12 -6.48 12.36
N GLY A 291 2.01 -7.21 11.67
CA GLY A 291 1.73 -7.99 10.47
C GLY A 291 2.85 -8.98 10.16
N ASP A 292 2.63 -9.85 9.17
CA ASP A 292 3.60 -10.85 8.73
C ASP A 292 4.23 -10.43 7.39
N TYR A 293 5.16 -9.44 7.41
CA TYR A 293 5.78 -8.87 6.19
C TYR A 293 7.29 -8.58 6.29
N GLY A 294 7.95 -9.13 7.28
CA GLY A 294 9.39 -8.96 7.47
C GLY A 294 9.76 -7.72 8.27
N SER A 295 10.93 -7.15 7.99
CA SER A 295 11.44 -5.94 8.64
C SER A 295 11.06 -4.68 7.88
N GLN A 296 10.93 -3.56 8.58
CA GLN A 296 10.67 -2.24 8.02
C GLN A 296 11.80 -1.27 8.38
N ARG A 297 12.27 -0.51 7.39
CA ARG A 297 13.33 0.47 7.61
C ARG A 297 12.87 1.57 8.57
N GLY A 298 13.69 1.87 9.56
CA GLY A 298 13.39 2.88 10.58
C GLY A 298 12.70 2.31 11.82
N ASP A 299 12.31 1.03 11.78
CA ASP A 299 11.73 0.36 12.95
C ASP A 299 12.79 0.06 14.02
N GLY A 300 12.33 -0.19 15.25
CA GLY A 300 13.17 -0.53 16.38
C GLY A 300 13.70 -1.97 16.36
N SER A 301 14.36 -2.35 17.46
CA SER A 301 14.86 -3.73 17.65
C SER A 301 13.98 -4.46 18.66
N PRO A 302 13.42 -5.65 18.30
CA PRO A 302 12.54 -6.37 19.19
C PRO A 302 13.30 -7.07 20.33
N THR A 303 12.65 -7.17 21.50
CA THR A 303 13.13 -7.99 22.63
C THR A 303 12.23 -9.17 22.92
N ILE A 304 11.14 -9.34 22.18
CA ILE A 304 10.25 -10.51 22.21
C ILE A 304 10.08 -11.08 20.81
N SER A 305 9.51 -12.29 20.71
CA SER A 305 9.17 -12.87 19.43
C SER A 305 7.90 -12.25 18.81
N ARG A 306 7.81 -12.21 17.48
CA ARG A 306 6.60 -11.80 16.76
C ARG A 306 5.37 -12.57 17.21
N ASN A 307 5.47 -13.90 17.36
CA ASN A 307 4.36 -14.74 17.78
C ASN A 307 3.83 -14.36 19.18
N LYS A 308 4.73 -14.00 20.10
CA LYS A 308 4.31 -13.54 21.44
C LYS A 308 3.58 -12.19 21.36
N ALA A 309 4.08 -11.24 20.56
CA ALA A 309 3.42 -9.97 20.35
C ALA A 309 2.04 -10.16 19.69
N GLN A 310 1.98 -10.95 18.63
CA GLN A 310 0.72 -11.20 17.90
C GLN A 310 -0.32 -11.95 18.71
N ALA A 311 0.09 -12.81 19.63
CA ALA A 311 -0.85 -13.46 20.57
C ALA A 311 -1.55 -12.41 21.46
N VAL A 312 -0.82 -11.41 21.94
CA VAL A 312 -1.41 -10.29 22.72
C VAL A 312 -2.33 -9.45 21.84
N ILE A 313 -1.88 -9.07 20.64
CA ILE A 313 -2.67 -8.27 19.70
C ILE A 313 -4.00 -8.96 19.39
N ALA A 314 -3.97 -10.27 19.06
CA ALA A 314 -5.15 -11.05 18.78
C ALA A 314 -6.11 -11.12 19.98
N ALA A 315 -5.59 -11.39 21.17
CA ALA A 315 -6.39 -11.51 22.38
C ALA A 315 -7.10 -10.19 22.75
N GLU A 316 -6.39 -9.05 22.69
CA GLU A 316 -6.99 -7.76 22.99
C GLU A 316 -7.98 -7.31 21.91
N THR A 317 -7.74 -7.65 20.64
CA THR A 317 -8.71 -7.41 19.56
C THR A 317 -10.01 -8.17 19.78
N ILE A 318 -9.92 -9.46 20.11
CA ILE A 318 -11.11 -10.29 20.42
C ILE A 318 -11.82 -9.75 21.66
N LYS A 319 -11.09 -9.30 22.66
CA LYS A 319 -11.66 -8.70 23.88
C LYS A 319 -12.46 -7.43 23.59
N LEU A 320 -11.95 -6.54 22.71
CA LEU A 320 -12.69 -5.36 22.24
C LEU A 320 -13.99 -5.78 21.57
N LEU A 321 -13.93 -6.72 20.61
CA LEU A 321 -15.11 -7.20 19.88
C LEU A 321 -16.17 -7.79 20.81
N LYS A 322 -15.75 -8.60 21.78
CA LYS A 322 -16.65 -9.18 22.80
C LYS A 322 -17.27 -8.11 23.72
N ALA A 323 -16.50 -7.09 24.10
CA ALA A 323 -17.00 -6.02 24.94
C ALA A 323 -18.09 -5.21 24.22
N ILE A 324 -17.93 -4.97 22.91
CA ILE A 324 -18.91 -4.31 22.05
C ILE A 324 -20.20 -5.16 21.94
N ASP A 325 -20.08 -6.47 21.74
CA ASP A 325 -21.24 -7.36 21.63
C ASP A 325 -22.01 -7.50 22.93
N GLY A 326 -21.35 -7.44 24.07
CA GLY A 326 -21.96 -7.55 25.40
C GLY A 326 -22.53 -6.21 25.90
N ALA A 327 -22.30 -5.10 25.22
CA ALA A 327 -22.87 -3.81 25.58
C ALA A 327 -24.39 -3.79 25.24
N PRO A 328 -25.26 -3.29 26.16
CA PRO A 328 -26.67 -3.09 25.82
C PRO A 328 -26.79 -2.11 24.65
N ALA A 329 -27.73 -2.40 23.76
CA ALA A 329 -28.04 -1.59 22.57
C ALA A 329 -28.62 -0.21 22.95
#